data_93938c191fc1d1933e26a93f884f1c1e
#
_entry.id   93938c191fc1d1933e26a93f884f1c1e
#
_cell.length_a   1.000
_cell.length_b   1.000
_cell.length_c   1.000
_cell.angle_alpha   90.00
_cell.angle_beta   90.00
_cell.angle_gamma   90.00
#
_symmetry.space_group_name_H-M   'P 1'
#
loop_
_entity.id
_entity.type
_entity.pdbx_description
1 polymer ?
#
loop_
_entity_poly.entity_id
_entity_poly.type
_entity_poly.pdbx_seq_one_letter_code
_entity_poly.pdbx_strand_id
1 'polypeptide(L)'
;MSVFESPAIHDEFCGFAQEMLAAFETHFADPYAMAPPQHFIWNYWHVPGRYTYLRSELPAVLGRELVSRFMRHLETWSLLRYGLKPRVPWLSLYVNGCEQGLHNDAGNGRLAYVYSLTRWQERRFSGGETLLLRPEARSIERQTRPSSLGDLMQAVSANFNRLILFDDRLPHGVARLSGTMAPTEGRLVIHGHLVETEPVLIGALPDAELRFVRESLVDDLERIGKHTDAALHGVVTLRADVARTGVVGNARVLADLGWVLAPEGEARKRTAIAQALARLEAIGPLSQAQGPSILVAALPLGQASQSG
;
A
#
# COMPACT_ATOMS: atom_id res chain seq x y z
N MET A 1 -15.05 -1.89 -14.42
CA MET A 1 -14.70 -1.66 -13.01
C MET A 1 -13.44 -2.46 -12.72
N SER A 2 -12.36 -1.81 -12.35
CA SER A 2 -11.15 -2.52 -11.90
C SER A 2 -11.34 -2.83 -10.41
N VAL A 3 -11.78 -4.05 -10.11
CA VAL A 3 -11.76 -4.56 -8.75
C VAL A 3 -10.31 -4.86 -8.40
N PHE A 4 -9.84 -4.38 -7.23
CA PHE A 4 -8.50 -4.71 -6.76
C PHE A 4 -8.42 -6.20 -6.42
N GLU A 5 -7.61 -6.94 -7.14
CA GLU A 5 -7.33 -8.33 -6.83
C GLU A 5 -6.15 -8.41 -5.86
N SER A 6 -6.39 -8.92 -4.67
CA SER A 6 -5.39 -9.08 -3.62
C SER A 6 -4.87 -10.52 -3.59
N PRO A 7 -3.54 -10.74 -3.64
CA PRO A 7 -2.48 -9.74 -3.77
C PRO A 7 -2.24 -9.30 -5.23
N ALA A 8 -1.94 -8.01 -5.44
CA ALA A 8 -1.38 -7.54 -6.68
C ALA A 8 0.16 -7.65 -6.62
N ILE A 9 0.76 -8.23 -7.65
CA ILE A 9 2.20 -8.47 -7.72
C ILE A 9 2.76 -7.73 -8.94
N HIS A 10 3.81 -6.94 -8.71
CA HIS A 10 4.51 -6.18 -9.75
C HIS A 10 5.99 -6.49 -9.68
N ASP A 11 6.48 -7.26 -10.64
CA ASP A 11 7.90 -7.53 -10.81
C ASP A 11 8.60 -6.37 -11.53
N GLU A 12 9.91 -6.24 -11.36
CA GLU A 12 10.72 -5.17 -11.96
C GLU A 12 10.18 -3.75 -11.68
N PHE A 13 9.67 -3.57 -10.46
CA PHE A 13 8.95 -2.35 -10.08
C PHE A 13 9.78 -1.07 -10.18
N CYS A 14 11.08 -1.13 -9.84
CA CYS A 14 11.92 0.04 -9.70
C CYS A 14 13.20 -0.08 -10.52
N GLY A 15 13.44 0.83 -11.47
CA GLY A 15 14.62 0.80 -12.35
C GLY A 15 15.97 1.01 -11.66
N PHE A 16 15.98 1.41 -10.37
CA PHE A 16 17.19 1.62 -9.56
C PHE A 16 17.26 0.71 -8.33
N ALA A 17 16.56 -0.42 -8.36
CA ALA A 17 16.58 -1.43 -7.30
C ALA A 17 17.99 -1.92 -6.97
N GLN A 18 18.86 -2.07 -7.98
CA GLN A 18 20.23 -2.50 -7.80
C GLN A 18 21.08 -1.45 -7.06
N GLU A 19 20.85 -0.17 -7.30
CA GLU A 19 21.51 0.92 -6.56
C GLU A 19 21.13 0.88 -5.07
N MET A 20 19.85 0.61 -4.77
CA MET A 20 19.37 0.47 -3.39
C MET A 20 19.97 -0.74 -2.69
N LEU A 21 20.07 -1.88 -3.39
CA LEU A 21 20.71 -3.08 -2.84
C LEU A 21 22.20 -2.85 -2.60
N ALA A 22 22.91 -2.21 -3.52
CA ALA A 22 24.32 -1.88 -3.35
C ALA A 22 24.57 -0.93 -2.16
N ALA A 23 23.69 0.03 -1.92
CA ALA A 23 23.77 0.90 -0.74
C ALA A 23 23.60 0.09 0.56
N PHE A 24 22.67 -0.86 0.60
CA PHE A 24 22.52 -1.77 1.73
C PHE A 24 23.76 -2.66 1.94
N GLU A 25 24.30 -3.24 0.87
CA GLU A 25 25.49 -4.08 0.95
C GLU A 25 26.72 -3.27 1.43
N THR A 26 26.86 -2.04 0.96
CA THR A 26 27.92 -1.11 1.40
C THR A 26 27.81 -0.80 2.89
N HIS A 27 26.61 -0.69 3.43
CA HIS A 27 26.37 -0.48 4.86
C HIS A 27 26.96 -1.60 5.73
N PHE A 28 27.05 -2.82 5.20
CA PHE A 28 27.64 -3.98 5.88
C PHE A 28 29.03 -4.37 5.35
N ALA A 29 29.64 -3.59 4.46
CA ALA A 29 30.93 -3.91 3.85
C ALA A 29 32.07 -3.92 4.87
N ASP A 30 32.02 -3.07 5.89
CA ASP A 30 32.95 -3.06 7.01
C ASP A 30 32.21 -3.42 8.31
N PRO A 31 32.31 -4.68 8.78
CA PRO A 31 31.67 -5.10 10.02
C PRO A 31 32.28 -4.44 11.28
N TYR A 32 33.41 -3.77 11.13
CA TYR A 32 34.07 -3.03 12.21
C TYR A 32 33.82 -1.52 12.11
N ALA A 33 33.15 -1.04 11.07
CA ALA A 33 32.75 0.36 11.00
C ALA A 33 31.84 0.69 12.20
N MET A 34 32.37 1.47 13.10
CA MET A 34 31.68 1.90 14.31
C MET A 34 30.65 2.96 13.92
N ALA A 35 29.37 2.62 13.96
CA ALA A 35 28.35 3.64 14.03
C ALA A 35 28.59 4.50 15.28
N PRO A 36 28.32 5.81 15.23
CA PRO A 36 28.39 6.65 16.42
C PRO A 36 27.67 5.97 17.59
N PRO A 37 28.27 5.92 18.79
CA PRO A 37 27.76 5.10 19.91
C PRO A 37 26.31 5.43 20.35
N GLN A 38 25.79 6.60 19.93
CA GLN A 38 24.43 7.03 20.23
C GLN A 38 23.38 6.62 19.20
N HIS A 39 23.75 5.90 18.13
CA HIS A 39 22.81 5.53 17.07
C HIS A 39 22.77 4.02 16.83
N PHE A 40 21.72 3.39 17.35
CA PHE A 40 21.35 2.04 16.91
C PHE A 40 20.59 2.16 15.59
N ILE A 41 21.24 1.81 14.49
CA ILE A 41 20.61 1.86 13.15
C ILE A 41 19.58 0.75 13.01
N TRP A 42 19.82 -0.41 13.60
CA TRP A 42 18.92 -1.56 13.57
C TRP A 42 18.30 -1.81 14.92
N ASN A 43 16.94 -1.82 14.96
CA ASN A 43 16.18 -2.18 16.13
C ASN A 43 15.75 -3.65 16.03
N TYR A 44 16.03 -4.40 17.10
CA TYR A 44 15.54 -5.76 17.26
C TYR A 44 14.11 -5.73 17.81
N TRP A 45 13.17 -6.23 17.01
CA TRP A 45 11.77 -6.33 17.37
C TRP A 45 11.45 -7.80 17.68
N HIS A 46 11.10 -8.07 18.93
CA HIS A 46 10.71 -9.40 19.38
C HIS A 46 9.51 -9.33 20.32
N VAL A 47 8.43 -9.99 19.90
CA VAL A 47 7.29 -10.29 20.76
C VAL A 47 7.07 -11.79 20.69
N PRO A 48 7.21 -12.54 21.82
CA PRO A 48 7.09 -13.99 21.83
C PRO A 48 5.79 -14.48 21.19
N GLY A 49 5.91 -15.45 20.25
CA GLY A 49 4.79 -16.02 19.52
C GLY A 49 4.13 -15.09 18.50
N ARG A 50 4.67 -13.90 18.27
CA ARG A 50 4.12 -12.94 17.30
C ARG A 50 5.10 -12.58 16.21
N TYR A 51 6.25 -12.00 16.54
CA TYR A 51 7.24 -11.62 15.54
C TYR A 51 8.64 -11.49 16.11
N THR A 52 9.60 -11.74 15.23
CA THR A 52 11.03 -11.51 15.45
C THR A 52 11.63 -11.03 14.14
N TYR A 53 12.16 -9.81 14.10
CA TYR A 53 12.86 -9.25 12.94
C TYR A 53 13.67 -8.02 13.32
N LEU A 54 14.54 -7.59 12.41
CA LEU A 54 15.32 -6.35 12.52
C LEU A 54 14.64 -5.25 11.69
N ARG A 55 14.57 -4.04 12.21
CA ARG A 55 13.93 -2.90 11.56
C ARG A 55 14.84 -1.67 11.62
N SER A 56 14.86 -0.88 10.56
CA SER A 56 15.56 0.38 10.49
C SER A 56 14.77 1.41 9.68
N GLU A 57 15.11 2.68 9.87
CA GLU A 57 14.67 3.75 8.99
C GLU A 57 15.45 3.70 7.67
N LEU A 58 14.75 3.82 6.54
CA LEU A 58 15.37 3.74 5.23
C LEU A 58 16.55 4.68 5.03
N PRO A 59 16.43 5.99 5.38
CA PRO A 59 17.53 6.94 5.12
C PRO A 59 18.83 6.63 5.87
N ALA A 60 18.74 5.92 7.01
CA ALA A 60 19.90 5.53 7.80
C ALA A 60 20.76 4.48 7.10
N VAL A 61 20.14 3.67 6.22
CA VAL A 61 20.82 2.55 5.54
C VAL A 61 21.02 2.82 4.06
N LEU A 62 19.99 3.34 3.37
CA LEU A 62 20.00 3.53 1.92
C LEU A 62 20.43 4.94 1.49
N GLY A 63 20.51 5.90 2.44
CA GLY A 63 20.75 7.30 2.15
C GLY A 63 19.49 8.06 1.71
N ARG A 64 19.48 9.37 2.00
CA ARG A 64 18.29 10.22 1.77
C ARG A 64 17.91 10.36 0.30
N GLU A 65 18.88 10.41 -0.59
CA GLU A 65 18.61 10.62 -2.02
C GLU A 65 17.87 9.42 -2.65
N LEU A 66 18.38 8.20 -2.46
CA LEU A 66 17.74 6.98 -2.96
C LEU A 66 16.35 6.79 -2.36
N VAL A 67 16.19 7.06 -1.06
CA VAL A 67 14.89 6.98 -0.41
C VAL A 67 13.91 8.00 -0.98
N SER A 68 14.32 9.26 -1.18
CA SER A 68 13.47 10.27 -1.80
C SER A 68 13.07 9.90 -3.23
N ARG A 69 13.99 9.31 -4.00
CA ARG A 69 13.73 8.82 -5.35
C ARG A 69 12.73 7.65 -5.35
N PHE A 70 12.89 6.69 -4.42
CA PHE A 70 11.97 5.58 -4.24
C PHE A 70 10.57 6.06 -3.84
N MET A 71 10.47 6.95 -2.85
CA MET A 71 9.20 7.46 -2.37
C MET A 71 8.43 8.25 -3.44
N ARG A 72 9.11 9.09 -4.23
CA ARG A 72 8.49 9.78 -5.37
C ARG A 72 8.00 8.80 -6.43
N HIS A 73 8.78 7.77 -6.74
CA HIS A 73 8.38 6.73 -7.69
C HIS A 73 7.13 5.99 -7.22
N LEU A 74 7.14 5.51 -5.97
CA LEU A 74 6.01 4.81 -5.36
C LEU A 74 4.77 5.70 -5.26
N GLU A 75 4.91 6.96 -4.85
CA GLU A 75 3.81 7.92 -4.74
C GLU A 75 3.17 8.19 -6.10
N THR A 76 3.97 8.53 -7.11
CA THR A 76 3.45 8.78 -8.46
C THR A 76 2.72 7.55 -9.01
N TRP A 77 3.32 6.38 -8.85
CA TRP A 77 2.74 5.13 -9.31
C TRP A 77 1.43 4.78 -8.59
N SER A 78 1.40 4.91 -7.27
CA SER A 78 0.23 4.56 -6.46
C SER A 78 -0.93 5.55 -6.64
N LEU A 79 -0.63 6.84 -6.77
CA LEU A 79 -1.64 7.87 -7.08
C LEU A 79 -2.31 7.62 -8.42
N LEU A 80 -1.53 7.36 -9.47
CA LEU A 80 -2.07 7.15 -10.82
C LEU A 80 -2.86 5.85 -10.94
N ARG A 81 -2.56 4.84 -10.10
CA ARG A 81 -3.13 3.51 -10.21
C ARG A 81 -4.25 3.22 -9.21
N TYR A 82 -4.15 3.76 -8.01
CA TYR A 82 -5.09 3.50 -6.91
C TYR A 82 -5.64 4.77 -6.24
N GLY A 83 -5.09 5.94 -6.56
CA GLY A 83 -5.44 7.19 -5.88
C GLY A 83 -5.04 7.23 -4.40
N LEU A 84 -3.98 6.51 -4.05
CA LEU A 84 -3.48 6.39 -2.69
C LEU A 84 -2.05 6.91 -2.60
N LYS A 85 -1.65 7.41 -1.43
CA LYS A 85 -0.29 7.87 -1.13
C LYS A 85 0.43 6.95 -0.15
N PRO A 86 1.74 6.74 -0.29
CA PRO A 86 2.50 5.99 0.69
C PRO A 86 2.73 6.79 1.99
N ARG A 87 2.58 6.11 3.13
CA ARG A 87 3.15 6.55 4.40
C ARG A 87 4.65 6.27 4.43
N VAL A 88 5.34 6.87 5.40
CA VAL A 88 6.77 6.61 5.66
C VAL A 88 6.96 5.11 5.91
N PRO A 89 7.77 4.43 5.11
CA PRO A 89 7.97 2.99 5.24
C PRO A 89 9.08 2.64 6.23
N TRP A 90 9.17 1.34 6.52
CA TRP A 90 10.24 0.71 7.26
C TRP A 90 11.10 -0.17 6.35
N LEU A 91 12.39 -0.24 6.67
CA LEU A 91 13.29 -1.26 6.15
C LEU A 91 13.33 -2.42 7.16
N SER A 92 13.02 -3.64 6.71
CA SER A 92 13.05 -4.82 7.56
C SER A 92 13.99 -5.88 7.00
N LEU A 93 14.79 -6.43 7.90
CA LEU A 93 15.75 -7.49 7.62
C LEU A 93 15.38 -8.72 8.45
N TYR A 94 15.29 -9.86 7.78
CA TYR A 94 15.04 -11.16 8.39
C TYR A 94 16.26 -12.07 8.16
N VAL A 95 16.80 -12.59 9.24
CA VAL A 95 17.86 -13.60 9.27
C VAL A 95 17.35 -14.85 9.99
N ASN A 96 18.20 -15.84 10.23
CA ASN A 96 17.80 -17.10 10.87
C ASN A 96 17.01 -16.88 12.17
N GLY A 97 15.85 -17.51 12.25
CA GLY A 97 14.92 -17.41 13.38
C GLY A 97 13.93 -16.25 13.29
N CYS A 98 14.10 -15.32 12.33
CA CYS A 98 13.15 -14.23 12.13
C CYS A 98 11.86 -14.71 11.47
N GLU A 99 10.73 -14.17 11.94
CA GLU A 99 9.39 -14.49 11.47
C GLU A 99 8.42 -13.37 11.81
N GLN A 100 7.24 -13.40 11.21
CA GLN A 100 6.12 -12.55 11.60
C GLN A 100 4.85 -13.39 11.61
N GLY A 101 4.26 -13.57 12.79
CA GLY A 101 3.00 -14.28 12.95
C GLY A 101 1.85 -13.59 12.24
N LEU A 102 0.77 -14.32 12.02
CA LEU A 102 -0.42 -13.78 11.37
C LEU A 102 -1.02 -12.65 12.18
N HIS A 103 -1.21 -11.53 11.52
CA HIS A 103 -1.83 -10.31 12.04
C HIS A 103 -2.53 -9.58 10.90
N ASN A 104 -3.28 -8.54 11.18
CA ASN A 104 -3.75 -7.58 10.21
C ASN A 104 -3.26 -6.19 10.63
N ASP A 105 -3.21 -5.29 9.68
CA ASP A 105 -2.77 -3.91 9.84
C ASP A 105 -3.93 -2.92 9.70
N ALA A 106 -5.17 -3.40 9.94
CA ALA A 106 -6.38 -2.59 9.82
C ALA A 106 -6.26 -1.27 10.58
N GLY A 107 -6.46 -0.16 9.88
CA GLY A 107 -6.30 1.19 10.43
C GLY A 107 -4.96 1.87 10.11
N ASN A 108 -3.96 1.16 9.63
CA ASN A 108 -2.70 1.76 9.20
C ASN A 108 -2.76 2.36 7.79
N GLY A 109 -3.64 1.83 6.95
CA GLY A 109 -3.83 2.28 5.57
C GLY A 109 -5.04 1.65 4.90
N ARG A 110 -4.99 1.54 3.59
CA ARG A 110 -5.96 0.80 2.76
C ARG A 110 -5.34 -0.38 2.08
N LEU A 111 -4.09 -0.22 1.68
CA LEU A 111 -3.26 -1.30 1.17
C LEU A 111 -1.96 -1.33 1.96
N ALA A 112 -1.55 -2.51 2.36
CA ALA A 112 -0.18 -2.77 2.75
C ALA A 112 0.65 -3.06 1.50
N TYR A 113 1.92 -2.69 1.53
CA TYR A 113 2.87 -3.05 0.48
C TYR A 113 4.15 -3.63 1.07
N VAL A 114 4.74 -4.55 0.31
CA VAL A 114 6.06 -5.11 0.59
C VAL A 114 6.87 -5.03 -0.71
N TYR A 115 7.92 -4.23 -0.69
CA TYR A 115 8.88 -4.12 -1.79
C TYR A 115 10.17 -4.84 -1.43
N SER A 116 10.60 -5.79 -2.26
CA SER A 116 11.72 -6.66 -1.94
C SER A 116 13.02 -6.27 -2.64
N LEU A 117 14.08 -6.21 -1.85
CA LEU A 117 15.47 -6.14 -2.30
C LEU A 117 16.22 -7.47 -2.07
N THR A 118 15.49 -8.54 -1.76
CA THR A 118 16.05 -9.86 -1.47
C THR A 118 16.55 -10.56 -2.73
N ARG A 119 17.78 -11.09 -2.73
CA ARG A 119 18.31 -11.97 -3.79
C ARG A 119 17.65 -13.36 -3.70
N TRP A 120 16.35 -13.42 -3.95
CA TRP A 120 15.52 -14.60 -3.67
C TRP A 120 16.01 -15.88 -4.36
N GLN A 121 16.43 -15.78 -5.59
CA GLN A 121 16.87 -16.95 -6.39
C GLN A 121 18.23 -17.50 -5.92
N GLU A 122 19.05 -16.66 -5.28
CA GLU A 122 20.40 -16.99 -4.79
C GLU A 122 20.42 -17.23 -3.28
N ARG A 123 19.23 -17.23 -2.62
CA ARG A 123 19.12 -17.29 -1.18
C ARG A 123 19.71 -18.56 -0.58
N ARG A 124 20.33 -18.43 0.57
CA ARG A 124 20.87 -19.52 1.38
C ARG A 124 20.01 -19.79 2.62
N PHE A 125 18.72 -19.55 2.52
CA PHE A 125 17.75 -19.79 3.58
C PHE A 125 16.48 -20.41 3.01
N SER A 126 15.69 -21.03 3.88
CA SER A 126 14.32 -21.47 3.62
C SER A 126 13.32 -20.58 4.38
N GLY A 127 12.08 -20.58 3.98
CA GLY A 127 11.06 -19.66 4.52
C GLY A 127 11.20 -18.24 3.99
N GLY A 128 10.67 -17.28 4.71
CA GLY A 128 10.74 -15.86 4.34
C GLY A 128 9.70 -15.42 3.30
N GLU A 129 8.77 -16.28 2.89
CA GLU A 129 7.61 -15.91 2.07
C GLU A 129 6.70 -14.95 2.83
N THR A 130 6.09 -13.99 2.14
CA THR A 130 4.93 -13.26 2.65
C THR A 130 3.73 -14.20 2.59
N LEU A 131 3.11 -14.46 3.73
CA LEU A 131 1.93 -15.31 3.88
C LEU A 131 0.68 -14.43 3.89
N LEU A 132 -0.30 -14.73 3.06
CA LEU A 132 -1.57 -14.01 2.96
C LEU A 132 -2.72 -14.99 3.13
N LEU A 133 -3.70 -14.66 3.96
CA LEU A 133 -4.90 -15.49 4.09
C LEU A 133 -5.68 -15.45 2.77
N ARG A 134 -6.01 -16.63 2.24
CA ARG A 134 -6.81 -16.72 1.01
C ARG A 134 -8.21 -16.16 1.22
N PRO A 135 -8.77 -15.44 0.25
CA PRO A 135 -10.13 -14.91 0.36
C PRO A 135 -11.18 -15.98 0.67
N GLU A 136 -11.02 -17.16 0.11
CA GLU A 136 -11.94 -18.31 0.29
C GLU A 136 -11.92 -18.84 1.72
N ALA A 137 -10.80 -18.69 2.43
CA ALA A 137 -10.68 -19.10 3.83
C ALA A 137 -11.45 -18.19 4.82
N ARG A 138 -11.98 -17.06 4.36
CA ARG A 138 -12.78 -16.14 5.18
C ARG A 138 -14.25 -16.57 5.32
N SER A 139 -14.73 -17.44 4.43
CA SER A 139 -16.14 -17.90 4.41
C SER A 139 -16.28 -19.21 5.20
N ILE A 140 -16.81 -19.10 6.41
CA ILE A 140 -17.10 -20.26 7.29
C ILE A 140 -18.18 -21.18 6.68
N GLU A 141 -19.05 -20.65 5.84
CA GLU A 141 -20.23 -21.36 5.32
C GLU A 141 -19.95 -22.35 4.18
N ARG A 142 -18.76 -22.30 3.56
CA ARG A 142 -18.40 -23.16 2.42
C ARG A 142 -17.25 -24.13 2.71
N GLN A 143 -16.99 -24.45 3.96
CA GLN A 143 -15.79 -25.21 4.33
C GLN A 143 -15.92 -26.71 4.08
N THR A 144 -15.28 -27.16 3.03
CA THR A 144 -14.44 -28.36 3.15
C THR A 144 -13.32 -28.04 4.12
N ARG A 145 -13.13 -28.85 5.16
CA ARG A 145 -12.04 -28.63 6.14
C ARG A 145 -10.72 -28.48 5.39
N PRO A 146 -9.95 -27.41 5.59
CA PRO A 146 -8.66 -27.27 4.97
C PRO A 146 -7.76 -28.45 5.39
N SER A 147 -7.12 -29.09 4.44
CA SER A 147 -6.27 -30.25 4.69
C SER A 147 -4.82 -29.84 4.98
N SER A 148 -4.46 -28.62 4.63
CA SER A 148 -3.10 -28.07 4.78
C SER A 148 -3.09 -26.56 5.01
N LEU A 149 -1.96 -26.04 5.50
CA LEU A 149 -1.74 -24.58 5.59
C LEU A 149 -1.82 -23.91 4.20
N GLY A 150 -1.41 -24.61 3.14
CA GLY A 150 -1.48 -24.13 1.76
C GLY A 150 -2.91 -23.89 1.26
N ASP A 151 -3.90 -24.57 1.86
CA ASP A 151 -5.32 -24.35 1.54
C ASP A 151 -5.82 -23.02 2.14
N LEU A 152 -5.23 -22.60 3.23
CA LEU A 152 -5.60 -21.37 3.95
C LEU A 152 -4.78 -20.16 3.50
N MET A 153 -3.50 -20.38 3.21
CA MET A 153 -2.53 -19.31 2.99
C MET A 153 -1.99 -19.34 1.57
N GLN A 154 -1.83 -18.16 1.00
CA GLN A 154 -1.03 -17.94 -0.19
C GLN A 154 0.36 -17.50 0.24
N ALA A 155 1.39 -18.25 -0.14
CA ALA A 155 2.78 -17.87 0.07
C ALA A 155 3.30 -17.10 -1.17
N VAL A 156 3.79 -15.89 -0.96
CA VAL A 156 4.35 -15.05 -2.02
C VAL A 156 5.83 -14.84 -1.77
N SER A 157 6.65 -15.24 -2.73
CA SER A 157 8.11 -15.11 -2.67
C SER A 157 8.55 -13.65 -2.72
N ALA A 158 9.56 -13.30 -1.93
CA ALA A 158 10.15 -11.96 -1.89
C ALA A 158 11.23 -11.80 -2.99
N ASN A 159 10.85 -12.01 -4.26
CA ASN A 159 11.78 -11.87 -5.38
C ASN A 159 12.37 -10.46 -5.44
N PHE A 160 13.62 -10.36 -5.90
CA PHE A 160 14.28 -9.07 -6.09
C PHE A 160 13.46 -8.15 -6.98
N ASN A 161 13.35 -6.87 -6.57
CA ASN A 161 12.61 -5.83 -7.29
C ASN A 161 11.11 -6.12 -7.48
N ARG A 162 10.51 -6.91 -6.57
CA ARG A 162 9.07 -7.21 -6.55
C ARG A 162 8.35 -6.33 -5.55
N LEU A 163 7.27 -5.69 -6.00
CA LEU A 163 6.30 -5.03 -5.15
C LEU A 163 5.06 -5.92 -5.02
N ILE A 164 4.65 -6.19 -3.78
CA ILE A 164 3.43 -6.91 -3.45
C ILE A 164 2.50 -5.91 -2.75
N LEU A 165 1.23 -5.84 -3.19
CA LEU A 165 0.20 -5.07 -2.51
C LEU A 165 -0.94 -5.99 -2.11
N PHE A 166 -1.49 -5.75 -0.94
CA PHE A 166 -2.65 -6.44 -0.43
C PHE A 166 -3.46 -5.55 0.50
N ASP A 167 -4.73 -5.88 0.69
CA ASP A 167 -5.61 -5.19 1.62
C ASP A 167 -5.04 -5.31 3.05
N ASP A 168 -4.87 -4.20 3.76
CA ASP A 168 -4.24 -4.16 5.09
C ASP A 168 -5.06 -4.87 6.18
N ARG A 169 -6.36 -5.09 5.92
CA ARG A 169 -7.25 -5.88 6.78
C ARG A 169 -7.05 -7.39 6.60
N LEU A 170 -6.35 -7.80 5.54
CA LEU A 170 -6.11 -9.21 5.26
C LEU A 170 -5.10 -9.77 6.28
N PRO A 171 -5.42 -10.86 7.00
CA PRO A 171 -4.45 -11.53 7.84
C PRO A 171 -3.24 -11.98 7.01
N HIS A 172 -2.07 -11.56 7.46
CA HIS A 172 -0.81 -11.80 6.77
C HIS A 172 0.34 -12.00 7.76
N GLY A 173 1.46 -12.46 7.27
CA GLY A 173 2.66 -12.72 8.06
C GLY A 173 3.87 -13.01 7.20
N VAL A 174 4.95 -13.46 7.84
CA VAL A 174 6.19 -13.90 7.16
C VAL A 174 6.57 -15.26 7.70
N ALA A 175 6.74 -16.22 6.80
CA ALA A 175 7.20 -17.55 7.14
C ALA A 175 8.57 -17.48 7.83
N ARG A 176 8.75 -18.29 8.90
CA ARG A 176 10.01 -18.33 9.65
C ARG A 176 11.17 -18.62 8.71
N LEU A 177 12.18 -17.76 8.80
CA LEU A 177 13.41 -17.88 8.03
C LEU A 177 14.38 -18.78 8.77
N SER A 178 14.97 -19.76 8.07
CA SER A 178 15.97 -20.67 8.58
C SER A 178 17.17 -20.77 7.63
N GLY A 179 18.37 -20.58 8.15
CA GLY A 179 19.62 -20.67 7.39
C GLY A 179 20.61 -19.60 7.77
N THR A 180 20.68 -18.52 7.02
CA THR A 180 21.74 -17.52 7.17
C THR A 180 21.55 -16.58 8.37
N MET A 181 22.66 -16.20 9.00
CA MET A 181 22.75 -15.07 9.94
C MET A 181 23.41 -13.85 9.29
N ALA A 182 23.94 -13.98 8.06
CA ALA A 182 24.57 -12.87 7.37
C ALA A 182 23.51 -11.87 6.88
N PRO A 183 23.59 -10.59 7.25
CA PRO A 183 22.59 -9.59 6.86
C PRO A 183 22.40 -9.47 5.35
N THR A 184 23.50 -9.51 4.59
CA THR A 184 23.48 -9.37 3.11
C THR A 184 22.91 -10.60 2.39
N GLU A 185 22.77 -11.72 3.08
CA GLU A 185 22.14 -12.94 2.57
C GLU A 185 20.69 -13.09 3.04
N GLY A 186 20.21 -12.24 3.95
CA GLY A 186 18.89 -12.29 4.56
C GLY A 186 17.77 -11.82 3.62
N ARG A 187 16.54 -11.92 4.12
CA ARG A 187 15.36 -11.32 3.46
C ARG A 187 15.34 -9.83 3.79
N LEU A 188 15.50 -8.99 2.79
CA LEU A 188 15.49 -7.52 2.90
C LEU A 188 14.27 -6.96 2.17
N VAL A 189 13.43 -6.20 2.88
CA VAL A 189 12.24 -5.59 2.31
C VAL A 189 11.99 -4.17 2.85
N ILE A 190 11.41 -3.35 1.99
CA ILE A 190 10.78 -2.07 2.37
C ILE A 190 9.29 -2.32 2.43
N HIS A 191 8.67 -1.98 3.55
CA HIS A 191 7.22 -2.20 3.70
C HIS A 191 6.55 -1.01 4.38
N GLY A 192 5.28 -0.85 4.10
CA GLY A 192 4.46 0.22 4.65
C GLY A 192 3.04 0.16 4.11
N HIS A 193 2.35 1.30 4.20
CA HIS A 193 0.94 1.39 3.86
C HIS A 193 0.68 2.49 2.85
N LEU A 194 -0.32 2.28 2.00
CA LEU A 194 -0.92 3.29 1.14
C LEU A 194 -2.21 3.76 1.81
N VAL A 195 -2.37 5.08 1.89
CA VAL A 195 -3.52 5.73 2.55
C VAL A 195 -4.30 6.58 1.57
N GLU A 196 -5.54 6.89 1.92
CA GLU A 196 -6.30 7.90 1.20
C GLU A 196 -5.56 9.24 1.21
N THR A 197 -5.83 10.00 0.18
CA THR A 197 -5.38 11.38 0.08
C THR A 197 -6.58 12.28 -0.14
N GLU A 198 -6.46 13.53 0.27
CA GLU A 198 -7.34 14.58 -0.21
C GLU A 198 -7.32 14.62 -1.74
N PRO A 199 -8.32 15.24 -2.39
CA PRO A 199 -8.33 15.38 -3.84
C PRO A 199 -7.02 15.92 -4.37
N VAL A 200 -6.53 15.32 -5.45
CA VAL A 200 -5.25 15.65 -6.10
C VAL A 200 -5.52 16.01 -7.56
N LEU A 201 -4.93 17.13 -7.99
CA LEU A 201 -4.84 17.50 -9.39
C LEU A 201 -3.44 17.15 -9.90
N ILE A 202 -3.38 16.32 -10.95
CA ILE A 202 -2.13 15.91 -11.60
C ILE A 202 -2.13 16.52 -13.00
N GLY A 203 -1.20 17.43 -13.28
CA GLY A 203 -1.11 18.09 -14.58
C GLY A 203 -0.78 19.57 -14.47
N ALA A 204 -1.34 20.36 -15.36
CA ALA A 204 -0.95 21.76 -15.60
C ALA A 204 -1.85 22.80 -14.94
N LEU A 205 -2.67 22.41 -13.96
CA LEU A 205 -3.54 23.34 -13.22
C LEU A 205 -2.80 23.99 -12.03
N PRO A 206 -3.12 25.27 -11.71
CA PRO A 206 -2.53 25.97 -10.57
C PRO A 206 -2.95 25.38 -9.22
N ASP A 207 -2.13 25.55 -8.18
CA ASP A 207 -2.42 25.13 -6.81
C ASP A 207 -3.71 25.75 -6.23
N ALA A 208 -4.09 26.94 -6.70
CA ALA A 208 -5.34 27.59 -6.30
C ALA A 208 -6.59 26.74 -6.69
N GLU A 209 -6.55 26.12 -7.86
CA GLU A 209 -7.62 25.22 -8.31
C GLU A 209 -7.73 23.98 -7.45
N LEU A 210 -6.59 23.43 -7.01
CA LEU A 210 -6.58 22.28 -6.10
C LEU A 210 -7.27 22.63 -4.77
N ARG A 211 -7.06 23.85 -4.25
CA ARG A 211 -7.73 24.31 -3.03
C ARG A 211 -9.25 24.38 -3.23
N PHE A 212 -9.69 25.01 -4.31
CA PHE A 212 -11.11 25.08 -4.66
C PHE A 212 -11.74 23.67 -4.79
N VAL A 213 -11.06 22.74 -5.47
CA VAL A 213 -11.52 21.37 -5.61
C VAL A 213 -11.65 20.68 -4.25
N ARG A 214 -10.68 20.86 -3.36
CA ARG A 214 -10.71 20.28 -2.01
C ARG A 214 -11.90 20.82 -1.22
N GLU A 215 -12.05 22.13 -1.15
CA GLU A 215 -13.13 22.82 -0.44
C GLU A 215 -14.52 22.40 -0.98
N SER A 216 -14.61 22.13 -2.29
CA SER A 216 -15.88 21.75 -2.94
C SER A 216 -16.23 20.29 -2.81
N LEU A 217 -15.25 19.38 -2.64
CA LEU A 217 -15.47 17.93 -2.76
C LEU A 217 -15.39 17.17 -1.45
N VAL A 218 -14.47 17.53 -0.55
CA VAL A 218 -14.15 16.67 0.60
C VAL A 218 -15.38 16.39 1.45
N ASP A 219 -16.09 17.43 1.87
CA ASP A 219 -17.28 17.30 2.71
C ASP A 219 -18.40 16.54 2.00
N ASP A 220 -18.56 16.75 0.69
CA ASP A 220 -19.59 16.07 -0.10
C ASP A 220 -19.29 14.58 -0.23
N LEU A 221 -18.05 14.21 -0.55
CA LEU A 221 -17.66 12.81 -0.68
C LEU A 221 -17.72 12.08 0.67
N GLU A 222 -17.30 12.73 1.75
CA GLU A 222 -17.46 12.18 3.10
C GLU A 222 -18.92 11.97 3.47
N ARG A 223 -19.80 12.93 3.18
CA ARG A 223 -21.24 12.83 3.44
C ARG A 223 -21.85 11.69 2.65
N ILE A 224 -21.55 11.57 1.35
CA ILE A 224 -22.01 10.46 0.50
C ILE A 224 -21.55 9.12 1.09
N GLY A 225 -20.29 9.02 1.50
CA GLY A 225 -19.70 7.81 2.08
C GLY A 225 -20.29 7.45 3.44
N LYS A 226 -20.48 8.41 4.33
CA LYS A 226 -21.09 8.20 5.67
C LYS A 226 -22.54 7.67 5.60
N HIS A 227 -23.28 7.99 4.56
CA HIS A 227 -24.65 7.49 4.36
C HIS A 227 -24.70 6.01 3.90
N THR A 228 -23.57 5.36 3.71
CA THR A 228 -23.52 3.97 3.25
C THR A 228 -23.70 2.93 4.37
N ASP A 229 -23.75 3.37 5.65
CA ASP A 229 -24.06 2.52 6.78
C ASP A 229 -23.00 1.44 7.10
N ALA A 230 -23.23 0.69 8.20
CA ALA A 230 -22.36 -0.37 8.69
C ALA A 230 -22.20 -1.58 7.72
N ALA A 231 -23.00 -1.62 6.65
CA ALA A 231 -22.91 -2.66 5.62
C ALA A 231 -21.71 -2.51 4.66
N LEU A 232 -21.01 -1.37 4.71
CA LEU A 232 -19.88 -1.07 3.84
C LEU A 232 -18.67 -0.61 4.64
N HIS A 233 -17.47 -0.92 4.14
CA HIS A 233 -16.23 -0.45 4.70
C HIS A 233 -15.14 -0.35 3.63
N GLY A 234 -14.31 0.66 3.71
CA GLY A 234 -13.16 0.83 2.82
C GLY A 234 -13.18 2.14 2.05
N VAL A 235 -12.61 2.13 0.85
CA VAL A 235 -12.54 3.32 -0.01
C VAL A 235 -12.74 2.94 -1.47
N VAL A 236 -13.39 3.81 -2.22
CA VAL A 236 -13.40 3.78 -3.69
C VAL A 236 -12.67 5.02 -4.18
N THR A 237 -11.63 4.84 -4.98
CA THR A 237 -10.95 5.96 -5.62
C THR A 237 -11.58 6.27 -6.96
N LEU A 238 -11.80 7.56 -7.18
CA LEU A 238 -12.46 8.11 -8.36
C LEU A 238 -11.45 8.94 -9.14
N ARG A 239 -11.61 8.96 -10.45
CA ARG A 239 -10.82 9.78 -11.35
C ARG A 239 -11.75 10.51 -12.32
N ALA A 240 -11.46 11.78 -12.58
CA ALA A 240 -12.03 12.52 -13.68
C ALA A 240 -10.91 13.15 -14.52
N ASP A 241 -11.17 13.33 -15.81
CA ASP A 241 -10.26 14.02 -16.70
C ASP A 241 -10.66 15.50 -16.75
N VAL A 242 -9.67 16.40 -16.73
CA VAL A 242 -9.88 17.85 -16.81
C VAL A 242 -9.32 18.34 -18.14
N ALA A 243 -10.19 18.82 -18.99
CA ALA A 243 -9.83 19.35 -20.32
C ALA A 243 -9.03 20.67 -20.15
N ARG A 244 -8.32 21.09 -21.20
CA ARG A 244 -7.65 22.40 -21.24
C ARG A 244 -8.59 23.58 -20.98
N THR A 245 -9.87 23.41 -21.33
CA THR A 245 -10.92 24.41 -21.09
C THR A 245 -11.37 24.50 -19.62
N GLY A 246 -10.83 23.66 -18.74
CA GLY A 246 -11.25 23.56 -17.34
C GLY A 246 -12.47 22.68 -17.11
N VAL A 247 -13.08 22.12 -18.16
CA VAL A 247 -14.24 21.22 -18.04
C VAL A 247 -13.78 19.90 -17.42
N VAL A 248 -14.45 19.51 -16.34
CA VAL A 248 -14.27 18.21 -15.68
C VAL A 248 -15.25 17.22 -16.29
N GLY A 249 -14.80 16.05 -16.67
CA GLY A 249 -15.65 15.03 -17.27
C GLY A 249 -14.99 13.65 -17.27
N ASN A 250 -15.68 12.67 -17.85
CA ASN A 250 -15.20 11.31 -17.95
C ASN A 250 -14.87 10.71 -16.56
N ALA A 251 -15.74 11.03 -15.58
CA ALA A 251 -15.57 10.52 -14.21
C ALA A 251 -15.78 9.00 -14.17
N ARG A 252 -14.88 8.30 -13.51
CA ARG A 252 -14.90 6.84 -13.42
C ARG A 252 -14.24 6.34 -12.14
N VAL A 253 -14.53 5.09 -11.79
CA VAL A 253 -13.82 4.39 -10.72
C VAL A 253 -12.41 4.07 -11.19
N LEU A 254 -11.41 4.52 -10.43
CA LEU A 254 -10.00 4.20 -10.62
C LEU A 254 -9.66 2.88 -9.92
N ALA A 255 -10.04 2.76 -8.65
CA ALA A 255 -9.88 1.53 -7.87
C ALA A 255 -11.03 1.37 -6.87
N ASP A 256 -11.49 0.16 -6.70
CA ASP A 256 -12.53 -0.21 -5.73
C ASP A 256 -11.92 -1.12 -4.66
N LEU A 257 -11.74 -0.56 -3.46
CA LEU A 257 -11.25 -1.22 -2.25
C LEU A 257 -12.36 -1.31 -1.19
N GLY A 258 -13.60 -1.10 -1.61
CA GLY A 258 -14.77 -1.17 -0.74
C GLY A 258 -15.22 -2.61 -0.48
N TRP A 259 -15.36 -2.99 0.77
CA TRP A 259 -15.93 -4.26 1.20
C TRP A 259 -17.41 -4.13 1.49
N VAL A 260 -18.17 -5.11 1.02
CA VAL A 260 -19.59 -5.28 1.32
C VAL A 260 -19.71 -6.31 2.43
N LEU A 261 -20.25 -5.89 3.55
CA LEU A 261 -20.37 -6.71 4.76
C LEU A 261 -21.77 -7.36 4.88
N ALA A 262 -22.75 -6.87 4.10
CA ALA A 262 -24.11 -7.40 4.06
C ALA A 262 -24.69 -7.29 2.64
N PRO A 263 -25.61 -8.18 2.23
CA PRO A 263 -26.13 -8.23 0.86
C PRO A 263 -26.71 -6.91 0.33
N GLU A 264 -27.36 -6.14 1.18
CA GLU A 264 -27.91 -4.80 0.85
C GLU A 264 -26.83 -3.75 0.57
N GLY A 265 -25.61 -3.99 1.00
CA GLY A 265 -24.47 -3.09 0.81
C GLY A 265 -24.10 -2.90 -0.66
N GLU A 266 -24.30 -3.90 -1.53
CA GLU A 266 -23.99 -3.78 -2.96
C GLU A 266 -24.80 -2.69 -3.65
N ALA A 267 -26.10 -2.60 -3.35
CA ALA A 267 -26.97 -1.56 -3.93
C ALA A 267 -26.57 -0.17 -3.41
N ARG A 268 -26.29 -0.05 -2.11
CA ARG A 268 -25.84 1.19 -1.47
C ARG A 268 -24.50 1.66 -2.01
N LYS A 269 -23.55 0.74 -2.18
CA LYS A 269 -22.23 1.02 -2.76
C LYS A 269 -22.37 1.59 -4.18
N ARG A 270 -23.16 0.95 -5.04
CA ARG A 270 -23.43 1.44 -6.40
C ARG A 270 -24.03 2.84 -6.39
N THR A 271 -25.01 3.10 -5.51
CA THR A 271 -25.64 4.41 -5.38
C THR A 271 -24.63 5.47 -4.94
N ALA A 272 -23.82 5.19 -3.92
CA ALA A 272 -22.80 6.12 -3.44
C ALA A 272 -21.75 6.44 -4.52
N ILE A 273 -21.30 5.43 -5.25
CA ILE A 273 -20.37 5.63 -6.37
C ILE A 273 -21.00 6.51 -7.45
N ALA A 274 -22.25 6.24 -7.85
CA ALA A 274 -22.92 7.04 -8.87
C ALA A 274 -23.09 8.51 -8.45
N GLN A 275 -23.46 8.76 -7.19
CA GLN A 275 -23.58 10.12 -6.64
C GLN A 275 -22.21 10.83 -6.61
N ALA A 276 -21.17 10.14 -6.20
CA ALA A 276 -19.82 10.69 -6.13
C ALA A 276 -19.26 11.01 -7.53
N LEU A 277 -19.48 10.16 -8.52
CA LEU A 277 -19.08 10.42 -9.91
C LEU A 277 -19.81 11.64 -10.47
N ALA A 278 -21.15 11.73 -10.29
CA ALA A 278 -21.91 12.88 -10.70
C ALA A 278 -21.43 14.17 -10.01
N ARG A 279 -21.05 14.08 -8.73
CA ARG A 279 -20.52 15.23 -7.99
C ARG A 279 -19.15 15.69 -8.52
N LEU A 280 -18.28 14.76 -8.94
CA LEU A 280 -17.01 15.10 -9.59
C LEU A 280 -17.25 15.88 -10.90
N GLU A 281 -18.16 15.42 -11.73
CA GLU A 281 -18.46 16.07 -13.02
C GLU A 281 -19.18 17.41 -12.84
N ALA A 282 -19.89 17.60 -11.73
CA ALA A 282 -20.58 18.84 -11.39
C ALA A 282 -19.64 19.90 -10.76
N ILE A 283 -18.36 19.64 -10.60
CA ILE A 283 -17.38 20.67 -10.28
C ILE A 283 -17.39 21.64 -11.46
N GLY A 284 -17.74 22.90 -11.20
CA GLY A 284 -17.80 23.95 -12.22
C GLY A 284 -16.49 24.04 -13.01
N PRO A 285 -16.50 24.72 -14.14
CA PRO A 285 -15.28 24.79 -14.94
C PRO A 285 -14.15 25.36 -14.10
N LEU A 286 -13.04 24.61 -14.04
CA LEU A 286 -11.80 25.06 -13.46
C LEU A 286 -11.13 26.08 -14.41
N SER A 287 -10.09 26.74 -13.98
CA SER A 287 -9.35 27.66 -14.83
C SER A 287 -8.80 26.97 -16.09
N GLN A 288 -8.61 27.74 -17.16
CA GLN A 288 -7.92 27.21 -18.34
C GLN A 288 -6.49 26.78 -17.99
N ALA A 289 -6.14 25.55 -18.36
CA ALA A 289 -4.84 24.99 -18.12
C ALA A 289 -3.97 24.96 -19.37
N GLN A 290 -2.66 24.99 -19.22
CA GLN A 290 -1.70 24.84 -20.33
C GLN A 290 -1.74 23.42 -20.94
N GLY A 291 -2.35 22.45 -20.28
CA GLY A 291 -2.47 21.07 -20.73
C GLY A 291 -3.60 20.33 -20.02
N PRO A 292 -3.87 19.09 -20.44
CA PRO A 292 -4.84 18.24 -19.76
C PRO A 292 -4.37 17.91 -18.34
N SER A 293 -5.33 17.79 -17.42
CA SER A 293 -5.07 17.41 -16.03
C SER A 293 -5.98 16.26 -15.62
N ILE A 294 -5.65 15.63 -14.51
CA ILE A 294 -6.40 14.52 -13.93
C ILE A 294 -6.77 14.92 -12.50
N LEU A 295 -8.04 14.78 -12.16
CA LEU A 295 -8.55 14.86 -10.81
C LEU A 295 -8.67 13.45 -10.24
N VAL A 296 -8.07 13.22 -9.08
CA VAL A 296 -8.22 11.98 -8.30
C VAL A 296 -8.81 12.34 -6.94
N ALA A 297 -9.83 11.61 -6.51
CA ALA A 297 -10.48 11.81 -5.22
C ALA A 297 -10.86 10.47 -4.59
N ALA A 298 -10.85 10.42 -3.26
CA ALA A 298 -11.26 9.26 -2.48
C ALA A 298 -12.72 9.42 -2.02
N LEU A 299 -13.52 8.35 -2.19
CA LEU A 299 -14.84 8.18 -1.59
C LEU A 299 -14.70 7.19 -0.43
N PRO A 300 -14.60 7.64 0.83
CA PRO A 300 -14.59 6.75 1.98
C PRO A 300 -15.97 6.09 2.13
N LEU A 301 -16.00 4.80 2.47
CA LEU A 301 -17.24 4.05 2.70
C LEU A 301 -17.34 3.65 4.17
N GLY A 302 -18.55 3.80 4.74
CA GLY A 302 -18.81 3.48 6.14
C GLY A 302 -18.29 4.55 7.10
N GLN A 303 -18.33 4.27 8.41
CA GLN A 303 -17.79 5.19 9.42
C GLN A 303 -16.27 5.24 9.33
N ALA A 304 -15.70 6.44 9.40
CA ALA A 304 -14.27 6.60 9.63
C ALA A 304 -13.92 5.85 10.92
N SER A 305 -12.93 4.95 10.85
CA SER A 305 -12.34 4.40 12.06
C SER A 305 -11.83 5.59 12.89
N GLN A 306 -12.39 5.78 14.08
CA GLN A 306 -11.78 6.72 15.03
C GLN A 306 -10.37 6.22 15.30
N SER A 307 -9.40 6.93 14.78
CA SER A 307 -8.00 6.77 15.16
C SER A 307 -7.90 7.16 16.63
N GLY A 308 -7.87 6.16 17.52
CA GLY A 308 -7.47 6.30 18.90
C GLY A 308 -5.95 6.41 19.01
#